data_d72ad6578699921c124b6336a59582f5
#
_entry.id   d72ad6578699921c124b6336a59582f5
#
_cell.length_a   1.000
_cell.length_b   1.000
_cell.length_c   1.000
_cell.angle_alpha   90.00
_cell.angle_beta   90.00
_cell.angle_gamma   90.00
#
_symmetry.space_group_name_H-M   'P 1'
#
loop_
_entity.id
_entity.type
_entity.pdbx_description
1 polymer ?
#
loop_
_entity_poly.entity_id
_entity_poly.type
_entity_poly.pdbx_seq_one_letter_code
_entity_poly.pdbx_strand_id
1 'polypeptide(L)'
;MRKLNGKQLLTKMVLMAAFFLASTVTVYSAEYVNVTRDGVNLRSGPDTKYSVIYELPEGYPLKVLTRKGQWIKVSDFENDQGWIFSPLVSKNSHVIVTVKEGNVRSGPAINNEKVGEVVREVILKNLGKQGDWIHVEHPRLNGWVHRKLVWP
;
A
#
# COMPACT_ATOMS: atom_id res chain seq x y z
N MET A 1 -13.37 -33.10 -59.37
CA MET A 1 -12.54 -32.23 -58.50
C MET A 1 -13.00 -30.77 -58.69
N ARG A 2 -13.70 -30.21 -57.68
CA ARG A 2 -14.14 -28.79 -57.71
C ARG A 2 -13.01 -27.91 -57.14
N LYS A 3 -12.41 -27.08 -58.00
CA LYS A 3 -11.45 -26.07 -57.60
C LYS A 3 -12.18 -24.99 -56.80
N LEU A 4 -11.81 -24.78 -55.55
CA LEU A 4 -12.28 -23.67 -54.71
C LEU A 4 -11.74 -22.35 -55.26
N ASN A 5 -12.63 -21.40 -55.54
CA ASN A 5 -12.29 -20.06 -56.00
C ASN A 5 -11.61 -19.26 -54.90
N GLY A 6 -10.53 -18.54 -55.24
CA GLY A 6 -9.71 -17.76 -54.32
C GLY A 6 -10.46 -16.73 -53.41
N LYS A 7 -11.67 -16.33 -53.80
CA LYS A 7 -12.54 -15.44 -52.99
C LYS A 7 -13.10 -16.14 -51.75
N GLN A 8 -13.30 -17.46 -51.76
CA GLN A 8 -13.80 -18.21 -50.58
C GLN A 8 -12.68 -18.49 -49.56
N LEU A 9 -11.42 -18.49 -49.99
CA LEU A 9 -10.29 -18.65 -49.09
C LEU A 9 -10.01 -17.36 -48.30
N LEU A 10 -10.18 -16.19 -48.96
CA LEU A 10 -9.99 -14.89 -48.29
C LEU A 10 -11.05 -14.62 -47.21
N THR A 11 -12.30 -15.01 -47.48
CA THR A 11 -13.40 -14.80 -46.51
C THR A 11 -13.25 -15.66 -45.25
N LYS A 12 -12.65 -16.84 -45.36
CA LYS A 12 -12.39 -17.70 -44.19
C LYS A 12 -11.17 -17.25 -43.37
N MET A 13 -10.20 -16.59 -44.01
CA MET A 13 -9.04 -16.03 -43.27
C MET A 13 -9.36 -14.76 -42.47
N VAL A 14 -10.32 -13.95 -42.95
CA VAL A 14 -10.72 -12.70 -42.26
C VAL A 14 -11.58 -12.97 -41.02
N LEU A 15 -12.29 -14.10 -40.93
CA LEU A 15 -13.12 -14.49 -39.80
C LEU A 15 -12.33 -15.11 -38.62
N MET A 16 -11.06 -15.46 -38.82
CA MET A 16 -10.23 -16.07 -37.79
C MET A 16 -9.31 -15.07 -37.06
N ALA A 17 -9.29 -13.80 -37.48
CA ALA A 17 -8.44 -12.75 -36.90
C ALA A 17 -9.14 -11.84 -35.89
N ALA A 18 -10.42 -12.09 -35.55
CA ALA A 18 -11.21 -11.18 -34.74
C ALA A 18 -11.50 -11.67 -33.29
N PHE A 19 -10.72 -12.60 -32.74
CA PHE A 19 -10.95 -13.09 -31.36
C PHE A 19 -9.69 -13.06 -30.51
N PHE A 20 -8.92 -11.95 -30.60
CA PHE A 20 -8.00 -11.59 -29.53
C PHE A 20 -8.78 -10.67 -28.56
N LEU A 21 -9.57 -11.26 -27.68
CA LEU A 21 -10.05 -10.56 -26.49
C LEU A 21 -8.83 -10.19 -25.68
N ALA A 22 -8.42 -8.93 -25.78
CA ALA A 22 -7.46 -8.36 -24.85
C ALA A 22 -8.11 -8.37 -23.45
N SER A 23 -7.81 -9.40 -22.68
CA SER A 23 -8.13 -9.43 -21.26
C SER A 23 -7.32 -8.32 -20.60
N THR A 24 -7.94 -7.16 -20.39
CA THR A 24 -7.37 -6.09 -19.58
C THR A 24 -7.31 -6.59 -18.15
N VAL A 25 -6.13 -7.05 -17.73
CA VAL A 25 -5.86 -7.35 -16.31
C VAL A 25 -5.85 -6.02 -15.59
N THR A 26 -6.94 -5.72 -14.89
CA THR A 26 -6.99 -4.57 -13.99
C THR A 26 -6.11 -4.90 -12.78
N VAL A 27 -4.90 -4.38 -12.76
CA VAL A 27 -4.03 -4.46 -11.58
C VAL A 27 -4.62 -3.53 -10.53
N TYR A 28 -5.33 -4.09 -9.55
CA TYR A 28 -5.73 -3.34 -8.36
C TYR A 28 -4.48 -3.10 -7.50
N SER A 29 -3.97 -1.88 -7.54
CA SER A 29 -2.98 -1.44 -6.56
C SER A 29 -3.63 -1.39 -5.18
N ALA A 30 -2.98 -1.96 -4.17
CA ALA A 30 -3.45 -1.86 -2.79
C ALA A 30 -3.53 -0.38 -2.38
N GLU A 31 -4.67 0.01 -1.80
CA GLU A 31 -4.87 1.35 -1.26
C GLU A 31 -4.40 1.36 0.21
N TYR A 32 -3.63 2.39 0.56
CA TYR A 32 -3.17 2.64 1.92
C TYR A 32 -3.58 4.04 2.37
N VAL A 33 -3.91 4.13 3.65
CA VAL A 33 -4.24 5.38 4.35
C VAL A 33 -3.41 5.49 5.63
N ASN A 34 -3.30 6.66 6.20
CA ASN A 34 -2.76 6.83 7.54
C ASN A 34 -3.71 7.64 8.44
N VAL A 35 -3.61 7.40 9.72
CA VAL A 35 -4.36 8.10 10.77
C VAL A 35 -3.93 9.57 10.83
N THR A 36 -4.88 10.51 10.97
CA THR A 36 -4.61 11.96 10.88
C THR A 36 -4.27 12.62 12.20
N ARG A 37 -4.46 11.95 13.33
CA ARG A 37 -4.17 12.46 14.69
C ARG A 37 -4.07 11.32 15.68
N ASP A 38 -3.55 11.60 16.87
CA ASP A 38 -3.52 10.62 17.97
C ASP A 38 -4.91 10.27 18.49
N GLY A 39 -5.04 9.10 19.08
CA GLY A 39 -6.24 8.66 19.77
C GLY A 39 -7.40 8.23 18.84
N VAL A 40 -7.12 7.78 17.63
CA VAL A 40 -8.14 7.31 16.70
C VAL A 40 -8.48 5.85 16.97
N ASN A 41 -9.76 5.58 17.23
CA ASN A 41 -10.24 4.24 17.53
C ASN A 41 -10.37 3.35 16.29
N LEU A 42 -9.74 2.20 16.31
CA LEU A 42 -10.05 1.05 15.45
C LEU A 42 -11.11 0.20 16.16
N ARG A 43 -12.21 -0.11 15.48
CA ARG A 43 -13.38 -0.79 16.06
C ARG A 43 -13.66 -2.13 15.43
N SER A 44 -14.40 -2.98 16.16
CA SER A 44 -14.81 -4.31 15.67
C SER A 44 -15.90 -4.26 14.59
N GLY A 45 -16.56 -3.11 14.38
CA GLY A 45 -17.60 -2.94 13.38
C GLY A 45 -17.79 -1.49 12.93
N PRO A 46 -18.56 -1.27 11.84
CA PRO A 46 -18.69 0.02 11.17
C PRO A 46 -19.73 0.94 11.83
N ASP A 47 -19.57 1.23 13.11
CA ASP A 47 -20.41 2.15 13.90
C ASP A 47 -19.72 2.44 15.25
N THR A 48 -20.05 3.54 15.89
CA THR A 48 -19.53 3.92 17.22
C THR A 48 -19.97 3.00 18.35
N LYS A 49 -21.08 2.25 18.17
CA LYS A 49 -21.56 1.25 19.14
C LYS A 49 -20.69 0.00 19.25
N TYR A 50 -19.83 -0.25 18.25
CA TYR A 50 -18.93 -1.40 18.28
C TYR A 50 -17.73 -1.12 19.18
N SER A 51 -17.22 -2.18 19.80
CA SER A 51 -16.08 -2.11 20.74
C SER A 51 -14.84 -1.57 20.05
N VAL A 52 -14.06 -0.80 20.80
CA VAL A 52 -12.71 -0.37 20.43
C VAL A 52 -11.78 -1.57 20.53
N ILE A 53 -11.03 -1.87 19.49
CA ILE A 53 -9.99 -2.91 19.45
C ILE A 53 -8.65 -2.27 19.83
N TYR A 54 -8.29 -1.17 19.17
CA TYR A 54 -7.07 -0.40 19.36
C TYR A 54 -7.35 1.09 19.31
N GLU A 55 -6.49 1.86 19.97
CA GLU A 55 -6.35 3.30 19.81
C GLU A 55 -5.05 3.54 19.05
N LEU A 56 -5.15 4.21 17.90
CA LEU A 56 -4.05 4.36 16.96
C LEU A 56 -3.46 5.78 17.04
N PRO A 57 -2.12 5.90 16.97
CA PRO A 57 -1.44 7.19 16.93
C PRO A 57 -1.49 7.83 15.52
N GLU A 58 -1.17 9.13 15.46
CA GLU A 58 -1.01 9.86 14.22
C GLU A 58 0.02 9.19 13.29
N GLY A 59 -0.27 9.20 11.98
CA GLY A 59 0.59 8.62 10.96
C GLY A 59 0.51 7.10 10.82
N TYR A 60 -0.20 6.40 11.73
CA TYR A 60 -0.28 4.93 11.67
C TYR A 60 -0.81 4.44 10.33
N PRO A 61 -0.02 3.70 9.54
CA PRO A 61 -0.42 3.28 8.21
C PRO A 61 -1.37 2.07 8.27
N LEU A 62 -2.34 2.04 7.37
CA LEU A 62 -3.37 1.01 7.28
C LEU A 62 -3.66 0.67 5.82
N LYS A 63 -3.84 -0.61 5.52
CA LYS A 63 -4.30 -1.10 4.22
C LYS A 63 -5.82 -1.09 4.18
N VAL A 64 -6.40 -0.48 3.14
CA VAL A 64 -7.85 -0.49 2.93
C VAL A 64 -8.28 -1.85 2.37
N LEU A 65 -9.28 -2.46 3.01
CA LEU A 65 -9.87 -3.74 2.58
C LEU A 65 -11.22 -3.54 1.89
N THR A 66 -12.11 -2.73 2.49
CA THR A 66 -13.43 -2.41 1.94
C THR A 66 -13.99 -1.14 2.59
N ARG A 67 -15.08 -0.62 2.03
CA ARG A 67 -15.76 0.60 2.51
C ARG A 67 -17.24 0.33 2.73
N LYS A 68 -17.80 0.92 3.79
CA LYS A 68 -19.25 0.87 4.10
C LYS A 68 -19.69 2.22 4.65
N GLY A 69 -20.35 3.02 3.81
CA GLY A 69 -20.72 4.40 4.17
C GLY A 69 -19.48 5.22 4.55
N GLN A 70 -19.47 5.80 5.74
CA GLN A 70 -18.36 6.59 6.27
C GLN A 70 -17.32 5.73 7.03
N TRP A 71 -17.39 4.40 6.94
CA TRP A 71 -16.48 3.50 7.62
C TRP A 71 -15.63 2.73 6.61
N ILE A 72 -14.37 2.53 6.95
CA ILE A 72 -13.40 1.77 6.16
C ILE A 72 -12.96 0.57 6.99
N LYS A 73 -13.07 -0.63 6.41
CA LYS A 73 -12.42 -1.82 6.96
C LYS A 73 -10.97 -1.80 6.53
N VAL A 74 -10.08 -1.94 7.47
CA VAL A 74 -8.63 -1.86 7.26
C VAL A 74 -7.93 -3.05 7.88
N SER A 75 -6.67 -3.29 7.48
CA SER A 75 -5.73 -4.13 8.22
C SER A 75 -4.42 -3.37 8.44
N ASP A 76 -3.74 -3.70 9.52
CA ASP A 76 -2.40 -3.21 9.82
C ASP A 76 -1.29 -4.13 9.26
N PHE A 77 -0.02 -3.86 9.64
CA PHE A 77 1.14 -4.62 9.21
C PHE A 77 1.25 -6.02 9.86
N GLU A 78 0.50 -6.29 10.93
CA GLU A 78 0.38 -7.60 11.59
C GLU A 78 -0.83 -8.40 11.09
N ASN A 79 -1.61 -7.83 10.15
CA ASN A 79 -2.88 -8.32 9.60
C ASN A 79 -4.05 -8.27 10.59
N ASP A 80 -3.94 -7.49 11.65
CA ASP A 80 -5.07 -7.19 12.52
C ASP A 80 -6.08 -6.32 11.77
N GLN A 81 -7.35 -6.67 11.85
CA GLN A 81 -8.41 -6.03 11.09
C GLN A 81 -9.41 -5.32 11.98
N GLY A 82 -9.91 -4.19 11.48
CA GLY A 82 -10.96 -3.45 12.15
C GLY A 82 -11.57 -2.39 11.24
N TRP A 83 -12.43 -1.56 11.83
CA TRP A 83 -13.13 -0.48 11.15
C TRP A 83 -12.71 0.86 11.71
N ILE A 84 -12.43 1.80 10.82
CA ILE A 84 -12.04 3.16 11.15
C ILE A 84 -12.99 4.14 10.45
N PHE A 85 -13.27 5.27 11.11
CA PHE A 85 -14.10 6.33 10.53
C PHE A 85 -13.32 7.10 9.47
N SER A 86 -13.82 7.14 8.24
CA SER A 86 -13.07 7.63 7.08
C SER A 86 -12.58 9.09 7.18
N PRO A 87 -13.28 10.03 7.84
CA PRO A 87 -12.75 11.38 8.04
C PRO A 87 -11.51 11.47 8.94
N LEU A 88 -11.15 10.38 9.64
CA LEU A 88 -9.98 10.32 10.53
C LEU A 88 -8.74 9.71 9.86
N VAL A 89 -8.80 9.46 8.57
CA VAL A 89 -7.67 8.99 7.78
C VAL A 89 -7.45 9.86 6.54
N SER A 90 -6.22 9.85 6.06
CA SER A 90 -5.82 10.53 4.82
C SER A 90 -5.04 9.57 3.91
N LYS A 91 -4.72 10.02 2.69
CA LYS A 91 -3.82 9.27 1.79
C LYS A 91 -2.51 9.01 2.51
N ASN A 92 -2.02 7.75 2.43
CA ASN A 92 -0.82 7.37 3.17
C ASN A 92 0.41 8.17 2.75
N SER A 93 1.12 8.69 3.76
CA SER A 93 2.40 9.38 3.64
C SER A 93 3.39 8.93 4.72
N HIS A 94 3.14 7.79 5.36
CA HIS A 94 3.94 7.25 6.44
C HIS A 94 4.26 5.78 6.20
N VAL A 95 5.32 5.31 6.84
CA VAL A 95 5.68 3.90 6.93
C VAL A 95 5.92 3.55 8.41
N ILE A 96 5.73 2.29 8.77
CA ILE A 96 6.01 1.77 10.12
C ILE A 96 7.14 0.74 10.04
N VAL A 97 8.05 0.79 11.00
CA VAL A 97 9.16 -0.17 11.07
C VAL A 97 8.66 -1.53 11.54
N THR A 98 8.95 -2.58 10.78
CA THR A 98 8.45 -3.94 11.04
C THR A 98 9.51 -4.89 11.59
N VAL A 99 10.78 -4.51 11.55
CA VAL A 99 11.91 -5.27 12.07
C VAL A 99 12.28 -4.82 13.47
N LYS A 100 12.94 -5.68 14.25
CA LYS A 100 13.37 -5.34 15.61
C LYS A 100 14.25 -4.08 15.61
N GLU A 101 15.22 -4.02 14.71
CA GLU A 101 16.17 -2.90 14.57
C GLU A 101 16.51 -2.70 13.09
N GLY A 102 16.71 -1.47 12.67
CA GLY A 102 17.08 -1.11 11.31
C GLY A 102 17.99 0.10 11.24
N ASN A 103 18.94 0.10 10.29
CA ASN A 103 19.84 1.23 10.08
C ASN A 103 19.18 2.29 9.20
N VAL A 104 19.38 3.54 9.58
CA VAL A 104 19.10 4.72 8.76
C VAL A 104 20.42 5.23 8.19
N ARG A 105 20.43 5.52 6.90
CA ARG A 105 21.65 5.94 6.17
C ARG A 105 21.51 7.36 5.63
N SER A 106 22.64 7.99 5.36
CA SER A 106 22.71 9.33 4.78
C SER A 106 22.26 9.40 3.30
N GLY A 107 22.18 8.25 2.63
CA GLY A 107 21.76 8.16 1.23
C GLY A 107 21.21 6.78 0.86
N PRO A 108 20.66 6.64 -0.37
CA PRO A 108 19.91 5.47 -0.82
C PRO A 108 20.83 4.33 -1.31
N ALA A 109 21.82 3.93 -0.49
CA ALA A 109 22.69 2.79 -0.77
C ALA A 109 23.28 2.21 0.53
N ILE A 110 23.64 0.93 0.50
CA ILE A 110 24.16 0.21 1.67
C ILE A 110 25.52 0.71 2.15
N ASN A 111 26.30 1.28 1.26
CA ASN A 111 27.62 1.86 1.55
C ASN A 111 27.58 3.31 2.03
N ASN A 112 26.40 3.95 2.05
CA ASN A 112 26.25 5.26 2.66
C ASN A 112 26.39 5.16 4.18
N GLU A 113 26.87 6.25 4.79
CA GLU A 113 27.08 6.34 6.23
C GLU A 113 25.78 6.04 7.01
N LYS A 114 25.91 5.32 8.13
CA LYS A 114 24.83 5.13 9.09
C LYS A 114 24.67 6.41 9.91
N VAL A 115 23.50 7.04 9.81
CA VAL A 115 23.17 8.29 10.51
C VAL A 115 22.24 8.06 11.71
N GLY A 116 21.71 6.85 11.87
CA GLY A 116 20.86 6.50 13.01
C GLY A 116 20.32 5.07 12.93
N GLU A 117 19.46 4.77 13.88
CA GLU A 117 18.74 3.49 13.98
C GLU A 117 17.26 3.74 14.23
N VAL A 118 16.45 2.79 13.77
CA VAL A 118 15.01 2.71 14.05
C VAL A 118 14.68 1.34 14.60
N VAL A 119 13.64 1.29 15.43
CA VAL A 119 13.16 0.06 16.06
C VAL A 119 11.72 -0.22 15.64
N ARG A 120 11.26 -1.45 15.87
CA ARG A 120 9.90 -1.90 15.54
C ARG A 120 8.85 -0.90 16.06
N GLU A 121 7.81 -0.71 15.23
CA GLU A 121 6.64 0.14 15.50
C GLU A 121 6.90 1.66 15.47
N VAL A 122 8.12 2.09 15.20
CA VAL A 122 8.38 3.51 14.94
C VAL A 122 7.71 3.91 13.62
N ILE A 123 6.90 4.96 13.66
CA ILE A 123 6.23 5.55 12.50
C ILE A 123 7.13 6.65 11.95
N LEU A 124 7.39 6.58 10.65
CA LEU A 124 8.25 7.50 9.93
C LEU A 124 7.46 8.14 8.78
N LYS A 125 7.61 9.45 8.62
CA LYS A 125 7.08 10.15 7.46
C LYS A 125 7.87 9.75 6.22
N ASN A 126 7.19 9.38 5.15
CA ASN A 126 7.78 9.03 3.86
C ASN A 126 7.87 10.29 2.99
N LEU A 127 9.08 10.74 2.70
CA LEU A 127 9.37 11.90 1.87
C LEU A 127 9.58 11.54 0.39
N GLY A 128 9.68 10.24 0.06
CA GLY A 128 9.89 9.77 -1.30
C GLY A 128 10.71 8.48 -1.34
N LYS A 129 10.97 7.98 -2.54
CA LYS A 129 11.73 6.75 -2.73
C LYS A 129 12.72 6.85 -3.88
N GLN A 130 13.82 6.10 -3.77
CA GLN A 130 14.78 5.88 -4.84
C GLN A 130 15.18 4.41 -4.85
N GLY A 131 14.74 3.68 -5.89
CA GLY A 131 14.91 2.22 -5.96
C GLY A 131 14.25 1.53 -4.75
N ASP A 132 15.04 0.75 -4.02
CA ASP A 132 14.61 0.04 -2.82
C ASP A 132 14.78 0.84 -1.52
N TRP A 133 15.08 2.13 -1.61
CA TRP A 133 15.26 3.01 -0.47
C TRP A 133 14.15 4.04 -0.34
N ILE A 134 13.73 4.28 0.89
CA ILE A 134 12.71 5.26 1.26
C ILE A 134 13.37 6.36 2.06
N HIS A 135 13.21 7.60 1.62
CA HIS A 135 13.62 8.78 2.38
C HIS A 135 12.61 9.02 3.48
N VAL A 136 13.05 9.02 4.71
CA VAL A 136 12.18 9.11 5.90
C VAL A 136 12.59 10.26 6.81
N GLU A 137 11.58 10.79 7.48
CA GLU A 137 11.72 11.85 8.46
C GLU A 137 11.01 11.45 9.78
N HIS A 138 11.67 11.77 10.88
CA HIS A 138 11.16 11.70 12.24
C HIS A 138 11.73 12.89 13.01
N PRO A 139 11.10 13.42 14.09
CA PRO A 139 11.60 14.59 14.83
C PRO A 139 13.08 14.55 15.25
N ARG A 140 13.67 13.37 15.36
CA ARG A 140 15.08 13.17 15.78
C ARG A 140 15.95 12.57 14.69
N LEU A 141 15.41 12.35 13.47
CA LEU A 141 16.10 11.56 12.47
C LEU A 141 15.62 11.93 11.06
N ASN A 142 16.55 12.10 10.14
CA ASN A 142 16.27 12.23 8.71
C ASN A 142 17.29 11.38 7.94
N GLY A 143 16.83 10.60 6.98
CA GLY A 143 17.72 9.75 6.19
C GLY A 143 16.96 8.70 5.38
N TRP A 144 17.66 7.64 5.03
CA TRP A 144 17.17 6.59 4.13
C TRP A 144 17.11 5.25 4.84
N VAL A 145 15.98 4.57 4.71
CA VAL A 145 15.76 3.19 5.17
C VAL A 145 15.51 2.28 3.97
N HIS A 146 15.97 1.03 4.06
CA HIS A 146 15.64 0.07 3.02
C HIS A 146 14.18 -0.39 3.16
N ARG A 147 13.44 -0.49 2.05
CA ARG A 147 12.01 -0.82 2.04
C ARG A 147 11.65 -2.12 2.76
N LYS A 148 12.59 -3.08 2.87
CA LYS A 148 12.40 -4.34 3.61
C LYS A 148 12.26 -4.17 5.13
N LEU A 149 12.60 -2.99 5.66
CA LEU A 149 12.55 -2.71 7.09
C LEU A 149 11.22 -2.11 7.52
N VAL A 150 10.38 -1.70 6.58
CA VAL A 150 9.17 -0.92 6.83
C VAL A 150 7.98 -1.44 6.03
N TRP A 151 6.79 -0.98 6.43
CA TRP A 151 5.51 -1.24 5.76
C TRP A 151 4.68 0.07 5.72
N PRO A 152 3.86 0.32 4.71
CA PRO A 152 3.75 -0.37 3.42
C PRO A 152 4.91 -0.12 2.50
#